data_10d37cdfc684ebea69172ca1b977c6d5
#
_entry.id   10d37cdfc684ebea69172ca1b977c6d5
#
_cell.length_a   1.000
_cell.length_b   1.000
_cell.length_c   1.000
_cell.angle_alpha   90.00
_cell.angle_beta   90.00
_cell.angle_gamma   90.00
#
_symmetry.space_group_name_H-M   'P 1'
#
loop_
_entity.id
_entity.type
_entity.pdbx_description
1 polymer ?
#
loop_
_entity_poly.entity_id
_entity_poly.type
_entity_poly.pdbx_seq_one_letter_code
_entity_poly.pdbx_strand_id
1 'polypeptide(L)'
;MKKSSIKLAVAGLAALSLVVAACGGSSSSTDTTAAAAATTEECVTPTPVKLQLQWFTQAQFAGYYAALENGYYSDMCLDVTILEGAVDITPQTVLANGEADFAISWVSKALASREGGANIVDIAQVFQRSGTLQVSFKDAGIATSADFKGKKIGNWGYGNEFEIFAALTKAGLDPAKDVTLVQQQFDMSGLLAGDIDAAEAMTYNEYAQVLETINPATGALYTADDLNVVSYEDEGVGMLQDAIWADGHRLFDTNYNATAVKFVAASLMGWAFCRDNAQACTDIVVAKGSKLGATHQLWQMNEVNKLIWPAAAGVGMIDEAAWTRTVDLSQNAKNLEGGTVLTKAPDAAAYTNEFVTAAHALLTEKGIDINGAAFAPIDVTLTEGGN
;
A
#
# COMPACT_ATOMS: atom_id res chain seq x y z
N MET A 1 16.73 -69.86 -11.99
CA MET A 1 16.26 -70.79 -13.03
C MET A 1 15.51 -70.00 -14.10
N LYS A 2 15.99 -70.18 -15.35
CA LYS A 2 15.37 -69.95 -16.67
C LYS A 2 15.00 -68.50 -17.00
N LYS A 3 15.74 -67.71 -17.80
CA LYS A 3 15.99 -67.83 -19.27
C LYS A 3 14.65 -67.75 -20.04
N SER A 4 14.39 -66.86 -21.01
CA SER A 4 15.08 -66.69 -22.29
C SER A 4 14.29 -65.63 -23.08
N SER A 5 14.80 -64.67 -23.72
CA SER A 5 15.43 -64.50 -25.05
C SER A 5 14.46 -63.93 -26.08
N ILE A 6 14.76 -62.75 -26.66
CA ILE A 6 15.32 -62.45 -27.96
C ILE A 6 14.38 -62.67 -29.17
N LYS A 7 14.19 -61.62 -29.99
CA LYS A 7 14.51 -61.43 -31.45
C LYS A 7 13.73 -60.20 -31.95
N LEU A 8 14.28 -59.09 -32.39
CA LEU A 8 15.10 -58.77 -33.59
C LEU A 8 14.46 -59.14 -34.94
N ALA A 9 14.23 -58.12 -35.77
CA ALA A 9 14.48 -57.96 -37.17
C ALA A 9 13.69 -56.74 -37.70
N VAL A 10 14.28 -55.70 -38.19
CA VAL A 10 15.11 -55.42 -39.39
C VAL A 10 14.27 -55.09 -40.63
N ALA A 11 14.45 -53.86 -41.11
CA ALA A 11 14.74 -53.35 -42.45
C ALA A 11 13.67 -53.20 -43.52
N GLY A 12 13.82 -52.15 -44.28
CA GLY A 12 13.37 -51.89 -45.63
C GLY A 12 13.06 -50.43 -45.88
N LEU A 13 13.94 -49.63 -46.24
CA LEU A 13 14.58 -49.13 -47.46
C LEU A 13 13.62 -48.59 -48.53
N ALA A 14 13.75 -47.31 -48.78
CA ALA A 14 13.89 -46.53 -50.01
C ALA A 14 12.77 -46.53 -51.07
N ALA A 15 12.42 -45.29 -51.46
CA ALA A 15 12.66 -44.88 -52.86
C ALA A 15 12.41 -43.38 -53.07
N LEU A 16 13.38 -42.76 -53.63
CA LEU A 16 13.55 -41.49 -54.27
C LEU A 16 12.62 -41.27 -55.46
N SER A 17 12.03 -40.12 -55.67
CA SER A 17 11.73 -39.63 -57.03
C SER A 17 11.70 -38.10 -57.05
N LEU A 18 12.76 -37.55 -57.66
CA LEU A 18 12.81 -36.21 -58.20
C LEU A 18 11.94 -36.08 -59.43
N VAL A 19 11.17 -35.01 -59.57
CA VAL A 19 10.83 -34.40 -60.86
C VAL A 19 11.01 -32.90 -60.75
N VAL A 20 11.90 -32.41 -61.58
CA VAL A 20 12.15 -31.00 -61.90
C VAL A 20 11.29 -30.63 -63.09
N ALA A 21 10.58 -29.55 -63.05
CA ALA A 21 10.30 -28.73 -64.27
C ALA A 21 9.95 -27.31 -63.89
N ALA A 22 10.61 -26.45 -64.60
CA ALA A 22 10.74 -25.05 -64.46
C ALA A 22 9.61 -24.23 -65.13
N CYS A 23 9.66 -22.98 -64.79
CA CYS A 23 9.32 -21.75 -65.55
C CYS A 23 8.19 -20.88 -65.02
N GLY A 24 8.58 -19.76 -64.53
CA GLY A 24 8.22 -18.41 -65.06
C GLY A 24 7.07 -17.69 -64.40
N GLY A 25 7.40 -16.57 -63.75
CA GLY A 25 6.40 -15.54 -63.53
C GLY A 25 6.63 -14.69 -62.25
N SER A 26 7.02 -13.49 -62.43
CA SER A 26 7.39 -12.37 -61.58
C SER A 26 6.51 -12.09 -60.33
N SER A 27 7.25 -11.70 -59.28
CA SER A 27 6.98 -10.59 -58.32
C SER A 27 5.73 -10.62 -57.45
N SER A 28 5.96 -10.84 -56.19
CA SER A 28 5.79 -9.88 -55.09
C SER A 28 6.24 -10.52 -53.79
N SER A 29 7.34 -10.04 -53.26
CA SER A 29 7.82 -10.34 -51.92
C SER A 29 6.87 -9.73 -50.90
N THR A 30 6.01 -10.55 -50.31
CA THR A 30 5.40 -10.22 -48.99
C THR A 30 6.32 -10.82 -47.96
N ASP A 31 7.15 -9.98 -47.38
CA ASP A 31 7.83 -10.25 -46.12
C ASP A 31 6.77 -10.50 -45.06
N THR A 32 6.48 -11.75 -44.84
CA THR A 32 5.76 -12.19 -43.64
C THR A 32 6.80 -12.21 -42.50
N THR A 33 6.95 -11.09 -41.86
CA THR A 33 7.61 -11.02 -40.55
C THR A 33 6.77 -11.93 -39.63
N ALA A 34 7.24 -13.13 -39.39
CA ALA A 34 6.73 -13.98 -38.34
C ALA A 34 6.97 -13.20 -37.02
N ALA A 35 5.90 -12.67 -36.45
CA ALA A 35 5.93 -12.20 -35.09
C ALA A 35 6.40 -13.38 -34.24
N ALA A 36 7.57 -13.21 -33.63
CA ALA A 36 8.05 -14.15 -32.64
C ALA A 36 6.99 -14.16 -31.53
N ALA A 37 6.24 -15.26 -31.41
CA ALA A 37 5.41 -15.49 -30.26
C ALA A 37 6.35 -15.45 -29.03
N ALA A 38 6.14 -14.50 -28.16
CA ALA A 38 6.80 -14.49 -26.86
C ALA A 38 6.41 -15.79 -26.17
N THR A 39 7.38 -16.70 -26.06
CA THR A 39 7.23 -17.90 -25.22
C THR A 39 7.13 -17.41 -23.79
N THR A 40 5.92 -17.43 -23.22
CA THR A 40 5.76 -17.35 -21.76
C THR A 40 6.56 -18.51 -21.18
N GLU A 41 7.68 -18.21 -20.52
CA GLU A 41 8.40 -19.23 -19.73
C GLU A 41 7.39 -19.81 -18.73
N GLU A 42 7.15 -21.12 -18.84
CA GLU A 42 6.26 -21.83 -17.95
C GLU A 42 6.85 -21.75 -16.53
N CYS A 43 6.06 -21.26 -15.58
CA CYS A 43 6.46 -21.17 -14.18
C CYS A 43 6.59 -22.58 -13.58
N VAL A 44 7.82 -23.10 -13.54
CA VAL A 44 8.10 -24.46 -13.03
C VAL A 44 8.17 -24.48 -11.50
N THR A 45 8.73 -23.44 -10.90
CA THR A 45 8.88 -23.32 -9.44
C THR A 45 8.68 -21.87 -9.04
N PRO A 46 7.55 -21.52 -8.42
CA PRO A 46 7.31 -20.16 -7.92
C PRO A 46 8.36 -19.76 -6.88
N THR A 47 8.78 -18.48 -6.92
CA THR A 47 9.67 -17.90 -5.93
C THR A 47 8.86 -17.57 -4.67
N PRO A 48 9.22 -18.13 -3.50
CA PRO A 48 8.54 -17.77 -2.25
C PRO A 48 8.87 -16.32 -1.87
N VAL A 49 7.83 -15.57 -1.47
CA VAL A 49 7.93 -14.16 -1.06
C VAL A 49 7.07 -13.92 0.17
N LYS A 50 7.61 -13.24 1.18
CA LYS A 50 6.87 -12.82 2.36
C LYS A 50 6.68 -11.29 2.35
N LEU A 51 5.43 -10.85 2.47
CA LEU A 51 5.05 -9.46 2.68
C LEU A 51 4.62 -9.25 4.13
N GLN A 52 5.31 -8.42 4.88
CA GLN A 52 4.89 -7.99 6.23
C GLN A 52 4.00 -6.75 6.13
N LEU A 53 2.75 -6.87 6.58
CA LEU A 53 1.85 -5.73 6.75
C LEU A 53 2.19 -4.96 8.02
N GLN A 54 1.80 -3.68 8.08
CA GLN A 54 1.98 -2.87 9.30
C GLN A 54 0.83 -2.99 10.28
N TRP A 55 -0.31 -3.57 9.88
CA TRP A 55 -1.49 -3.70 10.71
C TRP A 55 -2.26 -4.99 10.41
N PHE A 56 -3.37 -5.19 11.14
CA PHE A 56 -4.28 -6.30 10.93
C PHE A 56 -4.90 -6.30 9.53
N THR A 57 -5.45 -7.46 9.13
CA THR A 57 -6.15 -7.64 7.86
C THR A 57 -7.36 -6.71 7.77
N GLN A 58 -7.32 -5.79 6.82
CA GLN A 58 -8.37 -4.81 6.53
C GLN A 58 -8.20 -4.22 5.12
N ALA A 59 -9.20 -3.46 4.63
CA ALA A 59 -9.18 -2.94 3.26
C ALA A 59 -8.03 -1.95 2.98
N GLN A 60 -7.34 -1.45 4.02
CA GLN A 60 -6.06 -0.75 3.88
C GLN A 60 -5.02 -1.55 3.06
N PHE A 61 -5.14 -2.87 3.05
CA PHE A 61 -4.21 -3.77 2.34
C PHE A 61 -4.89 -4.56 1.22
N ALA A 62 -6.08 -4.15 0.81
CA ALA A 62 -6.93 -4.89 -0.12
C ALA A 62 -6.23 -5.22 -1.44
N GLY A 63 -5.40 -4.31 -1.98
CA GLY A 63 -4.69 -4.54 -3.23
C GLY A 63 -3.76 -5.75 -3.19
N TYR A 64 -3.09 -5.99 -2.07
CA TYR A 64 -2.21 -7.15 -1.90
C TYR A 64 -3.00 -8.45 -1.80
N TYR A 65 -4.13 -8.45 -1.08
CA TYR A 65 -5.03 -9.59 -1.01
C TYR A 65 -5.71 -9.87 -2.35
N ALA A 66 -6.11 -8.82 -3.08
CA ALA A 66 -6.66 -8.96 -4.41
C ALA A 66 -5.63 -9.52 -5.41
N ALA A 67 -4.36 -9.09 -5.30
CA ALA A 67 -3.29 -9.64 -6.13
C ALA A 67 -3.07 -11.14 -5.86
N LEU A 68 -3.21 -11.57 -4.62
CA LEU A 68 -3.10 -12.97 -4.22
C LEU A 68 -4.29 -13.78 -4.73
N GLU A 69 -5.53 -13.33 -4.49
CA GLU A 69 -6.76 -14.06 -4.84
C GLU A 69 -6.99 -14.13 -6.35
N ASN A 70 -6.66 -13.05 -7.08
CA ASN A 70 -6.80 -13.03 -8.55
C ASN A 70 -5.63 -13.70 -9.28
N GLY A 71 -4.65 -14.25 -8.54
CA GLY A 71 -3.54 -14.98 -9.14
C GLY A 71 -2.46 -14.10 -9.77
N TYR A 72 -2.47 -12.76 -9.55
CA TYR A 72 -1.49 -11.86 -10.18
C TYR A 72 -0.06 -12.16 -9.73
N TYR A 73 0.14 -12.60 -8.48
CA TYR A 73 1.45 -13.05 -8.01
C TYR A 73 1.87 -14.36 -8.68
N SER A 74 0.97 -15.35 -8.78
CA SER A 74 1.27 -16.62 -9.41
C SER A 74 1.55 -16.49 -10.91
N ASP A 75 0.87 -15.57 -11.60
CA ASP A 75 1.13 -15.23 -13.00
C ASP A 75 2.54 -14.65 -13.22
N MET A 76 3.12 -14.06 -12.18
CA MET A 76 4.50 -13.57 -12.14
C MET A 76 5.50 -14.60 -11.57
N CYS A 77 5.04 -15.86 -11.38
CA CYS A 77 5.82 -16.95 -10.78
C CYS A 77 6.29 -16.65 -9.35
N LEU A 78 5.43 -16.02 -8.54
CA LEU A 78 5.64 -15.73 -7.14
C LEU A 78 4.65 -16.50 -6.26
N ASP A 79 5.13 -17.07 -5.15
CA ASP A 79 4.33 -17.67 -4.09
C ASP A 79 4.36 -16.74 -2.87
N VAL A 80 3.36 -15.83 -2.81
CA VAL A 80 3.33 -14.75 -1.82
C VAL A 80 2.56 -15.17 -0.57
N THR A 81 3.24 -15.06 0.58
CA THR A 81 2.63 -15.16 1.91
C THR A 81 2.52 -13.77 2.51
N ILE A 82 1.30 -13.34 2.84
CA ILE A 82 1.03 -12.09 3.54
C ILE A 82 1.07 -12.36 5.05
N LEU A 83 1.96 -11.67 5.76
CA LEU A 83 2.10 -11.70 7.20
C LEU A 83 1.32 -10.53 7.80
N GLU A 84 0.36 -10.83 8.66
CA GLU A 84 -0.44 -9.80 9.33
C GLU A 84 0.43 -8.99 10.29
N GLY A 85 0.17 -7.69 10.39
CA GLY A 85 0.77 -6.82 11.39
C GLY A 85 0.00 -6.81 12.71
N ALA A 86 0.56 -6.13 13.70
CA ALA A 86 -0.05 -5.90 15.01
C ALA A 86 0.64 -4.72 15.70
N VAL A 87 0.12 -4.30 16.87
CA VAL A 87 0.68 -3.18 17.66
C VAL A 87 2.15 -3.38 18.03
N ASP A 88 2.54 -4.62 18.34
CA ASP A 88 3.88 -5.01 18.77
C ASP A 88 4.80 -5.47 17.63
N ILE A 89 4.30 -5.45 16.38
CA ILE A 89 5.08 -5.79 15.19
C ILE A 89 5.54 -4.50 14.50
N THR A 90 6.86 -4.33 14.40
CA THR A 90 7.48 -3.23 13.66
C THR A 90 7.94 -3.75 12.29
N PRO A 91 7.19 -3.48 11.19
CA PRO A 91 7.48 -4.04 9.87
C PRO A 91 8.89 -3.75 9.36
N GLN A 92 9.40 -2.56 9.65
CA GLN A 92 10.75 -2.13 9.28
C GLN A 92 11.82 -3.02 9.92
N THR A 93 11.58 -3.45 11.16
CA THR A 93 12.49 -4.36 11.89
C THR A 93 12.41 -5.78 11.34
N VAL A 94 11.19 -6.26 11.07
CA VAL A 94 10.96 -7.58 10.44
C VAL A 94 11.69 -7.65 9.09
N LEU A 95 11.58 -6.61 8.26
CA LEU A 95 12.28 -6.52 6.99
C LEU A 95 13.80 -6.45 7.16
N ALA A 96 14.30 -5.56 8.02
CA ALA A 96 15.73 -5.37 8.24
C ALA A 96 16.43 -6.63 8.80
N ASN A 97 15.69 -7.48 9.55
CA ASN A 97 16.16 -8.76 10.06
C ASN A 97 16.11 -9.89 9.00
N GLY A 98 15.53 -9.65 7.82
CA GLY A 98 15.38 -10.66 6.77
C GLY A 98 14.28 -11.70 7.06
N GLU A 99 13.34 -11.39 7.96
CA GLU A 99 12.20 -12.27 8.30
C GLU A 99 11.07 -12.17 7.27
N ALA A 100 11.02 -11.05 6.53
CA ALA A 100 10.18 -10.82 5.35
C ALA A 100 11.02 -10.32 4.17
N ASP A 101 10.49 -10.46 2.95
CA ASP A 101 11.14 -9.97 1.73
C ASP A 101 10.75 -8.52 1.44
N PHE A 102 9.51 -8.15 1.75
CA PHE A 102 8.98 -6.79 1.63
C PHE A 102 8.16 -6.45 2.85
N ALA A 103 8.01 -5.16 3.13
CA ALA A 103 7.18 -4.68 4.22
C ALA A 103 6.39 -3.43 3.83
N ILE A 104 5.20 -3.26 4.43
CA ILE A 104 4.43 -2.02 4.32
C ILE A 104 4.73 -1.16 5.54
N SER A 105 5.08 0.10 5.30
CA SER A 105 5.31 1.07 6.36
C SER A 105 5.12 2.49 5.87
N TRP A 106 4.73 3.38 6.78
CA TRP A 106 4.73 4.83 6.54
C TRP A 106 6.16 5.34 6.38
N VAL A 107 6.32 6.31 5.48
CA VAL A 107 7.65 6.82 5.10
C VAL A 107 8.39 7.42 6.30
N SER A 108 7.75 8.26 7.11
CA SER A 108 8.38 8.88 8.28
C SER A 108 8.88 7.85 9.30
N LYS A 109 8.11 6.78 9.57
CA LYS A 109 8.52 5.68 10.45
C LYS A 109 9.71 4.89 9.90
N ALA A 110 9.67 4.60 8.61
CA ALA A 110 10.73 3.86 7.93
C ALA A 110 12.03 4.69 7.86
N LEU A 111 11.92 6.00 7.63
CA LEU A 111 13.08 6.90 7.66
C LEU A 111 13.69 7.01 9.06
N ALA A 112 12.88 7.05 10.13
CA ALA A 112 13.38 7.00 11.50
C ALA A 112 14.13 5.67 11.77
N SER A 113 13.60 4.54 11.27
CA SER A 113 14.28 3.24 11.36
C SER A 113 15.58 3.20 10.56
N ARG A 114 15.61 3.83 9.36
CA ARG A 114 16.85 3.99 8.57
C ARG A 114 17.90 4.81 9.31
N GLU A 115 17.51 5.92 9.95
CA GLU A 115 18.43 6.72 10.77
C GLU A 115 18.99 5.89 11.94
N GLY A 116 18.20 4.97 12.47
CA GLY A 116 18.61 3.95 13.45
C GLY A 116 19.46 2.81 12.90
N GLY A 117 19.74 2.77 11.59
CA GLY A 117 20.64 1.80 10.95
C GLY A 117 19.95 0.72 10.11
N ALA A 118 18.63 0.71 9.98
CA ALA A 118 17.93 -0.22 9.09
C ALA A 118 18.21 0.13 7.61
N ASN A 119 18.80 -0.80 6.84
CA ASN A 119 19.00 -0.60 5.40
C ASN A 119 17.80 -1.08 4.60
N ILE A 120 16.74 -0.29 4.61
CA ILE A 120 15.50 -0.54 3.86
C ILE A 120 15.26 0.59 2.86
N VAL A 121 14.69 0.30 1.70
CA VAL A 121 14.50 1.24 0.58
C VAL A 121 13.04 1.26 0.18
N ASP A 122 12.44 2.44 0.05
CA ASP A 122 11.12 2.59 -0.56
C ASP A 122 11.21 2.32 -2.07
N ILE A 123 10.51 1.30 -2.53
CA ILE A 123 10.52 0.87 -3.93
C ILE A 123 9.17 1.09 -4.63
N ALA A 124 8.11 1.47 -3.89
CA ALA A 124 6.82 1.86 -4.46
C ALA A 124 5.94 2.57 -3.42
N GLN A 125 5.61 3.82 -3.64
CA GLN A 125 4.72 4.62 -2.82
C GLN A 125 3.26 4.40 -3.21
N VAL A 126 2.55 3.54 -2.50
CA VAL A 126 1.16 3.20 -2.83
C VAL A 126 0.22 4.32 -2.45
N PHE A 127 0.21 4.78 -1.20
CA PHE A 127 -0.60 5.92 -0.79
C PHE A 127 0.11 7.23 -1.17
N GLN A 128 -0.53 8.00 -2.02
CA GLN A 128 0.01 9.25 -2.57
C GLN A 128 -0.27 10.47 -1.67
N ARG A 129 -1.10 10.28 -0.63
CA ARG A 129 -1.58 11.33 0.29
C ARG A 129 -1.68 10.76 1.69
N SER A 130 -1.69 11.66 2.69
CA SER A 130 -2.00 11.29 4.08
C SER A 130 -3.50 11.11 4.27
N GLY A 131 -3.87 10.07 5.00
CA GLY A 131 -5.23 9.85 5.48
C GLY A 131 -5.42 10.20 6.95
N THR A 132 -4.43 10.80 7.62
CA THR A 132 -4.51 11.08 9.05
C THR A 132 -5.33 12.33 9.33
N LEU A 133 -6.21 12.21 10.29
CA LEU A 133 -7.13 13.23 10.77
C LEU A 133 -6.97 13.42 12.28
N GLN A 134 -7.42 14.58 12.77
CA GLN A 134 -7.81 14.75 14.15
C GLN A 134 -9.31 15.07 14.21
N VAL A 135 -10.08 14.21 14.83
CA VAL A 135 -11.55 14.27 14.88
C VAL A 135 -12.01 14.72 16.26
N SER A 136 -12.92 15.67 16.30
CA SER A 136 -13.55 16.15 17.54
C SER A 136 -15.04 16.37 17.34
N PHE A 137 -15.82 16.42 18.42
CA PHE A 137 -17.19 16.91 18.35
C PHE A 137 -17.23 18.42 18.12
N LYS A 138 -18.30 18.92 17.49
CA LYS A 138 -18.47 20.35 17.16
C LYS A 138 -18.33 21.28 18.37
N ASP A 139 -18.84 20.87 19.53
CA ASP A 139 -18.81 21.66 20.76
C ASP A 139 -17.41 21.78 21.39
N ALA A 140 -16.46 20.93 21.03
CA ALA A 140 -15.07 21.06 21.40
C ALA A 140 -14.40 22.31 20.81
N GLY A 141 -14.97 22.85 19.70
CA GLY A 141 -14.49 24.08 19.06
C GLY A 141 -13.12 23.95 18.41
N ILE A 142 -12.75 22.75 17.95
CA ILE A 142 -11.49 22.45 17.29
C ILE A 142 -11.74 22.37 15.78
N ALA A 143 -11.39 23.43 15.05
CA ALA A 143 -11.54 23.50 13.59
C ALA A 143 -10.20 23.40 12.84
N THR A 144 -9.10 23.75 13.50
CA THR A 144 -7.74 23.72 12.96
C THR A 144 -6.77 23.25 14.04
N SER A 145 -5.55 22.91 13.67
CA SER A 145 -4.50 22.53 14.64
C SER A 145 -4.11 23.68 15.59
N ALA A 146 -4.38 24.94 15.24
CA ALA A 146 -4.18 26.06 16.15
C ALA A 146 -5.13 26.02 17.37
N ASP A 147 -6.28 25.38 17.25
CA ASP A 147 -7.28 25.22 18.30
C ASP A 147 -6.91 24.11 19.31
N PHE A 148 -5.84 23.37 19.07
CA PHE A 148 -5.35 22.33 19.99
C PHE A 148 -4.85 22.89 21.32
N LYS A 149 -4.57 24.19 21.39
CA LYS A 149 -4.03 24.81 22.60
C LYS A 149 -4.92 24.57 23.82
N GLY A 150 -4.32 23.99 24.87
CA GLY A 150 -5.00 23.64 26.12
C GLY A 150 -5.91 22.42 26.05
N LYS A 151 -5.93 21.71 24.92
CA LYS A 151 -6.78 20.53 24.70
C LYS A 151 -6.04 19.23 24.99
N LYS A 152 -6.82 18.17 25.24
CA LYS A 152 -6.36 16.78 25.31
C LYS A 152 -6.46 16.19 23.91
N ILE A 153 -5.33 16.00 23.28
CA ILE A 153 -5.22 15.49 21.92
C ILE A 153 -4.81 14.02 21.98
N GLY A 154 -5.71 13.16 21.53
CA GLY A 154 -5.47 11.73 21.42
C GLY A 154 -4.49 11.44 20.30
N ASN A 155 -3.63 10.44 20.52
CA ASN A 155 -2.74 9.85 19.49
C ASN A 155 -2.44 8.40 19.84
N TRP A 156 -2.05 7.59 18.83
CA TRP A 156 -1.71 6.18 19.08
C TRP A 156 -0.28 5.99 19.60
N GLY A 157 0.61 6.95 19.42
CA GLY A 157 2.03 6.77 19.64
C GLY A 157 2.70 5.91 18.57
N TYR A 158 3.86 5.35 18.86
CA TYR A 158 4.62 4.43 17.99
C TYR A 158 4.97 5.02 16.61
N GLY A 159 5.12 6.35 16.51
CA GLY A 159 5.42 7.08 15.28
C GLY A 159 4.19 7.47 14.46
N ASN A 160 2.96 7.25 14.96
CA ASN A 160 1.75 7.76 14.32
C ASN A 160 1.57 9.26 14.60
N GLU A 161 2.09 9.76 15.72
CA GLU A 161 2.01 11.13 16.19
C GLU A 161 2.86 12.15 15.41
N PHE A 162 3.61 11.73 14.40
CA PHE A 162 4.56 12.63 13.71
C PHE A 162 3.87 13.78 12.97
N GLU A 163 2.70 13.54 12.37
CA GLU A 163 1.90 14.58 11.74
C GLU A 163 1.27 15.54 12.76
N ILE A 164 0.93 15.02 13.97
CA ILE A 164 0.48 15.86 15.09
C ILE A 164 1.60 16.84 15.51
N PHE A 165 2.83 16.35 15.62
CA PHE A 165 3.99 17.20 15.94
C PHE A 165 4.24 18.25 14.85
N ALA A 166 4.08 17.87 13.59
CA ALA A 166 4.21 18.81 12.48
C ALA A 166 3.11 19.88 12.51
N ALA A 167 1.87 19.50 12.79
CA ALA A 167 0.73 20.40 12.92
C ALA A 167 0.92 21.38 14.08
N LEU A 168 1.31 20.89 15.26
CA LEU A 168 1.61 21.74 16.43
C LEU A 168 2.76 22.70 16.14
N THR A 169 3.85 22.23 15.53
CA THR A 169 4.99 23.06 15.13
C THR A 169 4.55 24.17 14.17
N LYS A 170 3.75 23.84 13.16
CA LYS A 170 3.20 24.80 12.19
C LYS A 170 2.28 25.85 12.86
N ALA A 171 1.48 25.42 13.82
CA ALA A 171 0.60 26.30 14.60
C ALA A 171 1.38 27.15 15.63
N GLY A 172 2.69 26.94 15.80
CA GLY A 172 3.51 27.63 16.80
C GLY A 172 3.26 27.15 18.23
N LEU A 173 2.75 25.94 18.41
CA LEU A 173 2.46 25.30 19.69
C LEU A 173 3.61 24.37 20.10
N ASP A 174 3.93 24.37 21.39
CA ASP A 174 4.89 23.45 21.99
C ASP A 174 4.16 22.16 22.43
N PRO A 175 4.47 21.00 21.87
CA PRO A 175 3.76 19.75 22.19
C PRO A 175 3.87 19.35 23.66
N ALA A 176 4.92 19.80 24.36
CA ALA A 176 5.13 19.49 25.78
C ALA A 176 4.43 20.50 26.75
N LYS A 177 3.95 21.65 26.26
CA LYS A 177 3.44 22.73 27.12
C LYS A 177 2.04 23.19 26.74
N ASP A 178 1.74 23.25 25.44
CA ASP A 178 0.53 23.90 24.94
C ASP A 178 -0.64 22.93 24.76
N VAL A 179 -0.37 21.62 24.74
CA VAL A 179 -1.38 20.56 24.62
C VAL A 179 -1.15 19.45 25.64
N THR A 180 -2.15 18.62 25.88
CA THR A 180 -1.97 17.36 26.60
C THR A 180 -2.11 16.23 25.59
N LEU A 181 -1.00 15.60 25.19
CA LEU A 181 -1.05 14.42 24.35
C LEU A 181 -1.44 13.20 25.19
N VAL A 182 -2.48 12.51 24.77
CA VAL A 182 -3.04 11.34 25.46
C VAL A 182 -2.94 10.13 24.53
N GLN A 183 -2.29 9.08 24.99
CA GLN A 183 -2.29 7.84 24.22
C GLN A 183 -3.71 7.25 24.21
N GLN A 184 -4.28 7.13 23.03
CA GLN A 184 -5.61 6.55 22.82
C GLN A 184 -5.52 5.08 22.41
N GLN A 185 -6.65 4.36 22.56
CA GLN A 185 -6.80 3.03 21.99
C GLN A 185 -6.92 3.13 20.46
N PHE A 186 -6.81 1.99 19.77
CA PHE A 186 -6.98 1.92 18.32
C PHE A 186 -8.47 1.84 17.94
N ASP A 187 -9.25 2.71 18.58
CA ASP A 187 -10.68 2.93 18.36
C ASP A 187 -11.06 4.35 18.83
N MET A 188 -12.34 4.68 18.74
CA MET A 188 -12.85 6.01 19.11
C MET A 188 -13.47 6.08 20.52
N SER A 189 -13.27 5.07 21.36
CA SER A 189 -13.86 4.98 22.70
C SER A 189 -13.49 6.17 23.60
N GLY A 190 -12.24 6.63 23.55
CA GLY A 190 -11.77 7.79 24.33
C GLY A 190 -12.46 9.10 23.92
N LEU A 191 -12.71 9.33 22.64
CA LEU A 191 -13.46 10.47 22.13
C LEU A 191 -14.93 10.38 22.53
N LEU A 192 -15.56 9.23 22.31
CA LEU A 192 -16.97 8.98 22.64
C LEU A 192 -17.26 9.08 24.14
N ALA A 193 -16.30 8.72 25.00
CA ALA A 193 -16.40 8.87 26.45
C ALA A 193 -16.09 10.31 26.95
N GLY A 194 -15.55 11.17 26.11
CA GLY A 194 -15.09 12.53 26.49
C GLY A 194 -13.79 12.56 27.30
N ASP A 195 -12.99 11.49 27.24
CA ASP A 195 -11.68 11.43 27.91
C ASP A 195 -10.64 12.30 27.21
N ILE A 196 -10.79 12.48 25.89
CA ILE A 196 -9.99 13.34 25.01
C ILE A 196 -10.88 14.30 24.24
N ASP A 197 -10.37 15.49 23.92
CA ASP A 197 -11.11 16.54 23.19
C ASP A 197 -11.10 16.28 21.67
N ALA A 198 -10.06 15.66 21.16
CA ALA A 198 -9.94 15.24 19.76
C ALA A 198 -9.13 13.94 19.68
N ALA A 199 -9.52 13.05 18.78
CA ALA A 199 -8.90 11.75 18.55
C ALA A 199 -8.16 11.70 17.23
N GLU A 200 -6.98 11.09 17.20
CA GLU A 200 -6.32 10.70 15.96
C GLU A 200 -7.15 9.63 15.27
N ALA A 201 -7.32 9.77 13.97
CA ALA A 201 -8.15 8.88 13.16
C ALA A 201 -7.61 8.80 11.73
N MET A 202 -7.80 7.65 11.09
CA MET A 202 -7.64 7.55 9.66
C MET A 202 -8.98 7.84 8.96
N THR A 203 -8.93 8.53 7.81
CA THR A 203 -10.12 8.76 6.97
C THR A 203 -10.86 7.46 6.68
N TYR A 204 -10.09 6.39 6.51
CA TYR A 204 -10.60 5.08 6.10
C TYR A 204 -10.97 4.16 7.26
N ASN A 205 -10.66 4.48 8.52
CA ASN A 205 -10.90 3.58 9.65
C ASN A 205 -11.64 4.28 10.80
N GLU A 206 -10.93 4.91 11.74
CA GLU A 206 -11.51 5.40 12.99
C GLU A 206 -12.57 6.50 12.77
N TYR A 207 -12.44 7.31 11.71
CA TYR A 207 -13.47 8.28 11.37
C TYR A 207 -14.83 7.62 11.12
N ALA A 208 -14.84 6.49 10.38
CA ALA A 208 -16.05 5.72 10.16
C ALA A 208 -16.62 5.15 11.46
N GLN A 209 -15.80 4.72 12.41
CA GLN A 209 -16.27 4.16 13.69
C GLN A 209 -17.12 5.17 14.49
N VAL A 210 -16.84 6.48 14.40
CA VAL A 210 -17.72 7.48 14.99
C VAL A 210 -19.05 7.54 14.25
N LEU A 211 -19.02 7.55 12.91
CA LEU A 211 -20.21 7.60 12.07
C LEU A 211 -21.07 6.32 12.15
N GLU A 212 -20.52 5.23 12.64
CA GLU A 212 -21.19 3.94 12.89
C GLU A 212 -21.73 3.82 14.31
N THR A 213 -21.56 4.86 15.12
CA THR A 213 -21.99 4.89 16.52
C THR A 213 -23.30 5.66 16.65
N ILE A 214 -24.23 5.15 17.47
CA ILE A 214 -25.48 5.85 17.80
C ILE A 214 -25.17 7.09 18.66
N ASN A 215 -25.62 8.25 18.21
CA ASN A 215 -25.62 9.48 18.99
C ASN A 215 -26.74 9.37 20.06
N PRO A 216 -26.39 9.35 21.35
CA PRO A 216 -27.35 9.16 22.43
C PRO A 216 -28.36 10.32 22.55
N ALA A 217 -28.07 11.48 21.99
CA ALA A 217 -28.98 12.64 22.03
C ALA A 217 -30.08 12.53 20.98
N THR A 218 -29.85 11.86 19.86
CA THR A 218 -30.81 11.78 18.73
C THR A 218 -31.40 10.38 18.54
N GLY A 219 -30.68 9.34 18.99
CA GLY A 219 -31.02 7.94 18.73
C GLY A 219 -30.74 7.49 17.29
N ALA A 220 -30.03 8.30 16.49
CA ALA A 220 -29.54 8.00 15.16
C ALA A 220 -28.02 7.93 15.15
N LEU A 221 -27.40 7.45 14.07
CA LEU A 221 -25.95 7.48 13.92
C LEU A 221 -25.43 8.93 13.96
N TYR A 222 -24.19 9.10 14.46
CA TYR A 222 -23.49 10.36 14.26
C TYR A 222 -23.32 10.65 12.77
N THR A 223 -23.26 11.92 12.42
CA THR A 223 -23.06 12.40 11.06
C THR A 223 -21.81 13.28 10.98
N ALA A 224 -21.33 13.56 9.78
CA ALA A 224 -20.24 14.50 9.58
C ALA A 224 -20.57 15.91 10.14
N ASP A 225 -21.85 16.28 10.23
CA ASP A 225 -22.29 17.56 10.80
C ASP A 225 -22.13 17.63 12.32
N ASP A 226 -21.99 16.51 13.01
CA ASP A 226 -21.73 16.44 14.45
C ASP A 226 -20.25 16.65 14.79
N LEU A 227 -19.36 16.57 13.77
CA LEU A 227 -17.91 16.50 13.94
C LEU A 227 -17.19 17.68 13.31
N ASN A 228 -16.08 18.07 13.92
CA ASN A 228 -15.00 18.82 13.28
C ASN A 228 -13.88 17.84 12.92
N VAL A 229 -13.30 18.03 11.75
CA VAL A 229 -12.22 17.20 11.23
C VAL A 229 -11.06 18.11 10.82
N VAL A 230 -9.93 17.94 11.46
CA VAL A 230 -8.66 18.56 11.03
C VAL A 230 -7.92 17.52 10.19
N SER A 231 -7.83 17.76 8.88
CA SER A 231 -7.07 16.93 7.94
C SER A 231 -5.63 17.42 7.87
N TYR A 232 -4.67 16.57 8.20
CA TYR A 232 -3.25 16.95 8.13
C TYR A 232 -2.77 17.12 6.69
N GLU A 233 -3.37 16.42 5.73
CA GLU A 233 -3.09 16.67 4.31
C GLU A 233 -3.55 18.06 3.88
N ASP A 234 -4.78 18.47 4.24
CA ASP A 234 -5.33 19.79 3.90
C ASP A 234 -4.61 20.93 4.64
N GLU A 235 -4.14 20.68 5.85
CA GLU A 235 -3.29 21.63 6.56
C GLU A 235 -1.86 21.69 6.01
N GLY A 236 -1.50 20.84 5.02
CA GLY A 236 -0.18 20.81 4.39
C GLY A 236 0.92 20.29 5.32
N VAL A 237 0.56 19.46 6.29
CA VAL A 237 1.47 18.74 7.19
C VAL A 237 1.36 17.23 7.03
N GLY A 238 0.59 16.76 6.02
CA GLY A 238 0.49 15.37 5.65
C GLY A 238 1.83 14.80 5.20
N MET A 239 2.17 13.62 5.70
CA MET A 239 3.35 12.85 5.34
C MET A 239 2.95 11.66 4.48
N LEU A 240 3.87 11.17 3.64
CA LEU A 240 3.66 9.95 2.86
C LEU A 240 3.50 8.74 3.77
N GLN A 241 2.47 7.94 3.48
CA GLN A 241 2.07 6.80 4.30
C GLN A 241 2.45 5.46 3.63
N ASP A 242 1.53 4.54 3.48
CA ASP A 242 1.78 3.16 3.05
C ASP A 242 2.61 3.07 1.77
N ALA A 243 3.84 2.60 1.92
CA ALA A 243 4.79 2.32 0.85
C ALA A 243 5.29 0.87 0.95
N ILE A 244 5.77 0.33 -0.17
CA ILE A 244 6.44 -0.98 -0.23
C ILE A 244 7.93 -0.76 -0.01
N TRP A 245 8.42 -1.34 1.07
CA TRP A 245 9.84 -1.30 1.45
C TRP A 245 10.54 -2.61 1.14
N ALA A 246 11.78 -2.54 0.66
CA ALA A 246 12.64 -3.68 0.35
C ALA A 246 13.94 -3.62 1.17
N ASP A 247 14.62 -4.77 1.35
CA ASP A 247 15.94 -4.83 1.95
C ASP A 247 16.99 -4.25 0.99
N GLY A 248 17.57 -3.11 1.35
CA GLY A 248 18.56 -2.40 0.53
C GLY A 248 19.85 -3.21 0.26
N HIS A 249 20.23 -4.14 1.13
CA HIS A 249 21.38 -5.02 0.89
C HIS A 249 21.09 -6.03 -0.22
N ARG A 250 19.85 -6.52 -0.29
CA ARG A 250 19.42 -7.54 -1.26
C ARG A 250 19.11 -6.97 -2.64
N LEU A 251 18.82 -5.68 -2.78
CA LEU A 251 18.53 -5.05 -4.08
C LEU A 251 19.67 -5.16 -5.09
N PHE A 252 20.89 -5.44 -4.66
CA PHE A 252 22.04 -5.72 -5.54
C PHE A 252 22.08 -7.18 -6.03
N ASP A 253 21.29 -8.09 -5.45
CA ASP A 253 21.12 -9.45 -5.96
C ASP A 253 20.16 -9.45 -7.15
N THR A 254 20.59 -10.00 -8.29
CA THR A 254 19.83 -9.99 -9.55
C THR A 254 18.49 -10.71 -9.41
N ASN A 255 18.41 -11.80 -8.63
CA ASN A 255 17.17 -12.56 -8.49
C ASN A 255 16.19 -11.81 -7.58
N TYR A 256 16.66 -11.25 -6.48
CA TYR A 256 15.83 -10.44 -5.60
C TYR A 256 15.32 -9.17 -6.30
N ASN A 257 16.19 -8.51 -7.09
CA ASN A 257 15.82 -7.35 -7.89
C ASN A 257 14.70 -7.69 -8.89
N ALA A 258 14.85 -8.78 -9.65
CA ALA A 258 13.82 -9.25 -10.58
C ALA A 258 12.52 -9.64 -9.85
N THR A 259 12.62 -10.24 -8.65
CA THR A 259 11.49 -10.57 -7.78
C THR A 259 10.77 -9.30 -7.32
N ALA A 260 11.50 -8.25 -6.94
CA ALA A 260 10.94 -6.97 -6.52
C ALA A 260 10.12 -6.30 -7.61
N VAL A 261 10.62 -6.27 -8.87
CA VAL A 261 9.85 -5.75 -10.03
C VAL A 261 8.53 -6.51 -10.21
N LYS A 262 8.58 -7.85 -10.18
CA LYS A 262 7.40 -8.71 -10.34
C LYS A 262 6.41 -8.52 -9.19
N PHE A 263 6.92 -8.45 -7.95
CA PHE A 263 6.10 -8.24 -6.77
C PHE A 263 5.39 -6.89 -6.80
N VAL A 264 6.11 -5.80 -7.11
CA VAL A 264 5.53 -4.46 -7.27
C VAL A 264 4.48 -4.47 -8.38
N ALA A 265 4.78 -5.03 -9.56
CA ALA A 265 3.84 -5.08 -10.66
C ALA A 265 2.54 -5.80 -10.29
N ALA A 266 2.62 -7.01 -9.72
CA ALA A 266 1.45 -7.77 -9.30
C ALA A 266 0.64 -7.05 -8.20
N SER A 267 1.32 -6.42 -7.23
CA SER A 267 0.69 -5.62 -6.17
C SER A 267 -0.09 -4.44 -6.76
N LEU A 268 0.51 -3.71 -7.70
CA LEU A 268 -0.15 -2.58 -8.37
C LEU A 268 -1.32 -3.03 -9.26
N MET A 269 -1.27 -4.23 -9.87
CA MET A 269 -2.42 -4.84 -10.54
C MET A 269 -3.57 -5.06 -9.56
N GLY A 270 -3.28 -5.54 -8.36
CA GLY A 270 -4.28 -5.70 -7.30
C GLY A 270 -4.92 -4.38 -6.89
N TRP A 271 -4.14 -3.32 -6.75
CA TRP A 271 -4.65 -1.98 -6.46
C TRP A 271 -5.48 -1.39 -7.60
N ALA A 272 -5.08 -1.58 -8.86
CA ALA A 272 -5.89 -1.18 -10.02
C ALA A 272 -7.22 -1.97 -10.08
N PHE A 273 -7.21 -3.26 -9.76
CA PHE A 273 -8.43 -4.06 -9.64
C PHE A 273 -9.35 -3.51 -8.53
N CYS A 274 -8.82 -3.18 -7.36
CA CYS A 274 -9.60 -2.64 -6.23
C CYS A 274 -10.16 -1.25 -6.52
N ARG A 275 -9.47 -0.43 -7.32
CA ARG A 275 -10.02 0.84 -7.82
C ARG A 275 -11.33 0.64 -8.57
N ASP A 276 -11.34 -0.35 -9.46
CA ASP A 276 -12.44 -0.58 -10.39
C ASP A 276 -13.51 -1.53 -9.82
N ASN A 277 -13.19 -2.27 -8.74
CA ASN A 277 -14.01 -3.32 -8.15
C ASN A 277 -14.02 -3.27 -6.62
N ALA A 278 -14.35 -2.11 -6.04
CA ALA A 278 -14.26 -1.86 -4.60
C ALA A 278 -15.02 -2.90 -3.75
N GLN A 279 -16.23 -3.31 -4.16
CA GLN A 279 -17.01 -4.33 -3.46
C GLN A 279 -16.31 -5.69 -3.49
N ALA A 280 -15.78 -6.12 -4.63
CA ALA A 280 -15.07 -7.40 -4.73
C ALA A 280 -13.83 -7.44 -3.84
N CYS A 281 -13.08 -6.33 -3.76
CA CYS A 281 -11.94 -6.22 -2.85
C CYS A 281 -12.37 -6.24 -1.38
N THR A 282 -13.48 -5.60 -1.05
CA THR A 282 -14.09 -5.68 0.28
C THR A 282 -14.42 -7.12 0.65
N ASP A 283 -15.09 -7.85 -0.24
CA ASP A 283 -15.49 -9.25 -0.04
C ASP A 283 -14.25 -10.16 0.18
N ILE A 284 -13.16 -9.92 -0.59
CA ILE A 284 -11.89 -10.62 -0.40
C ILE A 284 -11.33 -10.38 1.01
N VAL A 285 -11.27 -9.13 1.46
CA VAL A 285 -10.72 -8.77 2.76
C VAL A 285 -11.55 -9.36 3.91
N VAL A 286 -12.87 -9.30 3.82
CA VAL A 286 -13.77 -9.92 4.80
C VAL A 286 -13.56 -11.44 4.84
N ALA A 287 -13.43 -12.09 3.69
CA ALA A 287 -13.15 -13.53 3.61
C ALA A 287 -11.76 -13.90 4.17
N LYS A 288 -10.79 -12.99 4.16
CA LYS A 288 -9.46 -13.17 4.77
C LYS A 288 -9.44 -13.00 6.29
N GLY A 289 -10.56 -12.67 6.90
CA GLY A 289 -10.71 -12.64 8.35
C GLY A 289 -10.58 -11.25 8.97
N SER A 290 -10.91 -10.19 8.23
CA SER A 290 -11.06 -8.85 8.84
C SER A 290 -11.97 -8.91 10.05
N LYS A 291 -11.58 -8.20 11.10
CA LYS A 291 -12.35 -8.08 12.36
C LYS A 291 -13.42 -7.00 12.28
N LEU A 292 -13.38 -6.17 11.24
CA LEU A 292 -14.34 -5.08 11.01
C LEU A 292 -15.42 -5.54 10.03
N GLY A 293 -16.63 -5.01 10.19
CA GLY A 293 -17.79 -5.43 9.43
C GLY A 293 -17.72 -5.04 7.94
N ALA A 294 -18.62 -5.59 7.14
CA ALA A 294 -18.57 -5.45 5.69
C ALA A 294 -18.82 -4.01 5.21
N THR A 295 -19.72 -3.25 5.82
CA THR A 295 -19.98 -1.85 5.43
C THR A 295 -18.81 -0.96 5.81
N HIS A 296 -18.17 -1.21 6.96
CA HIS A 296 -16.94 -0.55 7.36
C HIS A 296 -15.81 -0.82 6.36
N GLN A 297 -15.62 -2.08 5.94
CA GLN A 297 -14.58 -2.44 4.98
C GLN A 297 -14.83 -1.83 3.60
N LEU A 298 -16.08 -1.66 3.19
CA LEU A 298 -16.41 -0.96 1.94
C LEU A 298 -16.11 0.54 2.03
N TRP A 299 -16.44 1.17 3.17
CA TRP A 299 -15.99 2.53 3.45
C TRP A 299 -14.49 2.65 3.38
N GLN A 300 -13.80 1.76 4.09
CA GLN A 300 -12.33 1.75 4.13
C GLN A 300 -11.74 1.61 2.72
N MET A 301 -12.28 0.70 1.89
CA MET A 301 -11.83 0.52 0.52
C MET A 301 -12.02 1.79 -0.33
N ASN A 302 -13.16 2.48 -0.17
CA ASN A 302 -13.45 3.73 -0.87
C ASN A 302 -12.49 4.85 -0.46
N GLU A 303 -12.26 5.02 0.84
CA GLU A 303 -11.35 6.06 1.35
C GLU A 303 -9.88 5.77 0.99
N VAL A 304 -9.44 4.52 1.08
CA VAL A 304 -8.10 4.11 0.63
C VAL A 304 -7.91 4.39 -0.85
N ASN A 305 -8.89 4.11 -1.68
CA ASN A 305 -8.83 4.46 -3.10
C ASN A 305 -8.62 5.96 -3.33
N LYS A 306 -9.21 6.84 -2.51
CA LYS A 306 -8.98 8.30 -2.57
C LYS A 306 -7.55 8.71 -2.22
N LEU A 307 -6.85 7.92 -1.39
CA LEU A 307 -5.46 8.16 -1.05
C LEU A 307 -4.51 7.73 -2.18
N ILE A 308 -4.91 6.76 -2.99
CA ILE A 308 -4.12 6.22 -4.09
C ILE A 308 -4.42 6.97 -5.41
N TRP A 309 -5.71 7.15 -5.73
CA TRP A 309 -6.16 7.64 -7.04
C TRP A 309 -6.75 9.06 -7.01
N PRO A 310 -6.62 9.83 -8.08
CA PRO A 310 -5.76 9.57 -9.22
C PRO A 310 -4.27 9.71 -8.85
N ALA A 311 -3.41 8.95 -9.54
CA ALA A 311 -1.96 9.00 -9.41
C ALA A 311 -1.37 9.59 -10.70
N ALA A 312 -1.04 10.87 -10.71
CA ALA A 312 -0.67 11.60 -11.93
C ALA A 312 0.55 11.03 -12.65
N ALA A 313 1.56 10.57 -11.88
CA ALA A 313 2.77 9.93 -12.40
C ALA A 313 2.63 8.40 -12.56
N GLY A 314 1.47 7.85 -12.22
CA GLY A 314 1.20 6.42 -12.14
C GLY A 314 1.30 5.89 -10.70
N VAL A 315 0.45 4.91 -10.38
CA VAL A 315 0.39 4.30 -9.05
C VAL A 315 1.74 3.72 -8.64
N GLY A 316 2.11 3.94 -7.39
CA GLY A 316 3.39 3.47 -6.84
C GLY A 316 4.58 4.40 -7.09
N MET A 317 4.49 5.38 -8.01
CA MET A 317 5.56 6.36 -8.20
C MET A 317 5.68 7.25 -6.97
N ILE A 318 6.92 7.46 -6.55
CA ILE A 318 7.25 8.39 -5.47
C ILE A 318 7.31 9.79 -6.07
N ASP A 319 6.40 10.66 -5.61
CA ASP A 319 6.42 12.09 -5.95
C ASP A 319 7.51 12.80 -5.14
N GLU A 320 8.44 13.45 -5.82
CA GLU A 320 9.60 14.09 -5.18
C GLU A 320 9.19 15.24 -4.26
N ALA A 321 8.13 15.99 -4.59
CA ALA A 321 7.67 17.09 -3.75
C ALA A 321 7.02 16.57 -2.47
N ALA A 322 6.22 15.50 -2.55
CA ALA A 322 5.61 14.85 -1.39
C ALA A 322 6.67 14.16 -0.50
N TRP A 323 7.69 13.54 -1.12
CA TRP A 323 8.83 12.98 -0.40
C TRP A 323 9.60 14.06 0.36
N THR A 324 9.97 15.15 -0.33
CA THR A 324 10.69 16.28 0.27
C THR A 324 9.88 16.88 1.42
N ARG A 325 8.57 17.10 1.22
CA ARG A 325 7.67 17.57 2.29
C ARG A 325 7.71 16.64 3.51
N THR A 326 7.63 15.33 3.30
CA THR A 326 7.68 14.34 4.39
C THR A 326 9.01 14.41 5.16
N VAL A 327 10.12 14.52 4.45
CA VAL A 327 11.46 14.67 5.06
C VAL A 327 11.57 15.99 5.82
N ASP A 328 11.17 17.09 5.22
CA ASP A 328 11.23 18.43 5.84
C ASP A 328 10.39 18.51 7.11
N LEU A 329 9.18 17.98 7.08
CA LEU A 329 8.31 17.90 8.27
C LEU A 329 8.96 17.04 9.34
N SER A 330 9.52 15.88 8.99
CA SER A 330 10.18 14.97 9.93
C SER A 330 11.44 15.59 10.57
N GLN A 331 12.14 16.49 9.87
CA GLN A 331 13.30 17.21 10.39
C GLN A 331 12.97 18.44 11.23
N ASN A 332 11.76 19.00 11.08
CA ASN A 332 11.38 20.26 11.71
C ASN A 332 10.30 20.09 12.79
N ALA A 333 9.51 19.04 12.76
CA ALA A 333 8.48 18.75 13.74
C ALA A 333 9.11 18.40 15.11
N LYS A 334 8.79 19.18 16.13
CA LYS A 334 9.31 18.95 17.48
C LYS A 334 8.47 17.93 18.21
N ASN A 335 9.13 16.94 18.79
CA ASN A 335 8.53 15.96 19.68
C ASN A 335 8.44 16.48 21.14
N LEU A 336 7.95 15.64 22.05
CA LEU A 336 7.77 15.97 23.47
C LEU A 336 9.09 16.33 24.19
N GLU A 337 10.21 15.78 23.74
CA GLU A 337 11.55 16.04 24.30
C GLU A 337 12.24 17.24 23.66
N GLY A 338 11.59 17.90 22.68
CA GLY A 338 12.14 19.03 21.92
C GLY A 338 13.10 18.64 20.81
N GLY A 339 13.30 17.34 20.58
CA GLY A 339 13.99 16.79 19.41
C GLY A 339 13.09 16.75 18.18
N THR A 340 13.61 16.23 17.08
CA THR A 340 12.88 16.01 15.82
C THR A 340 12.79 14.53 15.49
N VAL A 341 11.89 14.16 14.58
CA VAL A 341 11.74 12.77 14.12
C VAL A 341 13.02 12.30 13.40
N LEU A 342 13.56 13.16 12.54
CA LEU A 342 14.84 12.94 11.88
C LEU A 342 15.83 14.03 12.28
N THR A 343 17.07 13.67 12.60
CA THR A 343 18.15 14.61 12.92
C THR A 343 18.91 15.06 11.68
N LYS A 344 18.81 14.32 10.58
CA LYS A 344 19.44 14.59 9.28
C LYS A 344 18.55 14.12 8.14
N ALA A 345 18.78 14.68 6.95
CA ALA A 345 18.12 14.20 5.74
C ALA A 345 18.58 12.74 5.43
N PRO A 346 17.66 11.89 4.93
CA PRO A 346 18.03 10.55 4.46
C PRO A 346 19.00 10.67 3.26
N ASP A 347 19.79 9.63 3.05
CA ASP A 347 20.64 9.54 1.85
C ASP A 347 19.79 9.31 0.58
N ALA A 348 20.41 9.50 -0.58
CA ALA A 348 19.74 9.35 -1.88
C ALA A 348 19.27 7.91 -2.18
N ALA A 349 19.75 6.92 -1.42
CA ALA A 349 19.34 5.52 -1.56
C ALA A 349 18.12 5.18 -0.70
N ALA A 350 17.50 6.16 -0.02
CA ALA A 350 16.32 5.90 0.81
C ALA A 350 15.08 5.52 -0.01
N TYR A 351 15.02 5.92 -1.27
CA TYR A 351 13.98 5.51 -2.22
C TYR A 351 14.51 5.37 -3.64
N THR A 352 13.73 4.66 -4.49
CA THR A 352 13.97 4.62 -5.93
C THR A 352 12.68 4.34 -6.68
N ASN A 353 12.50 4.99 -7.84
CA ASN A 353 11.40 4.75 -8.76
C ASN A 353 11.72 3.68 -9.83
N GLU A 354 12.88 3.04 -9.80
CA GLU A 354 13.29 2.07 -10.83
C GLU A 354 12.35 0.87 -10.89
N PHE A 355 11.95 0.32 -9.73
CA PHE A 355 11.08 -0.85 -9.65
C PHE A 355 9.67 -0.55 -10.16
N VAL A 356 9.11 0.61 -9.78
CA VAL A 356 7.81 1.05 -10.26
C VAL A 356 7.83 1.34 -11.75
N THR A 357 8.88 1.98 -12.25
CA THR A 357 9.04 2.24 -13.70
C THR A 357 9.05 0.93 -14.49
N ALA A 358 9.79 -0.07 -14.02
CA ALA A 358 9.79 -1.40 -14.64
C ALA A 358 8.43 -2.10 -14.52
N ALA A 359 7.77 -1.99 -13.36
CA ALA A 359 6.43 -2.52 -13.14
C ALA A 359 5.40 -1.86 -14.07
N HIS A 360 5.44 -0.54 -14.24
CA HIS A 360 4.54 0.19 -15.15
C HIS A 360 4.65 -0.29 -16.61
N ALA A 361 5.84 -0.67 -17.06
CA ALA A 361 6.01 -1.27 -18.40
C ALA A 361 5.19 -2.56 -18.52
N LEU A 362 5.24 -3.44 -17.52
CA LEU A 362 4.47 -4.69 -17.47
C LEU A 362 2.96 -4.44 -17.39
N LEU A 363 2.53 -3.46 -16.58
CA LEU A 363 1.11 -3.10 -16.47
C LEU A 363 0.56 -2.54 -17.78
N THR A 364 1.33 -1.67 -18.43
CA THR A 364 0.97 -1.03 -19.71
C THR A 364 0.85 -2.08 -20.83
N GLU A 365 1.76 -3.06 -20.87
CA GLU A 365 1.68 -4.19 -21.81
C GLU A 365 0.39 -4.99 -21.62
N LYS A 366 -0.08 -5.12 -20.40
CA LYS A 366 -1.35 -5.78 -20.05
C LYS A 366 -2.58 -4.86 -20.22
N GLY A 367 -2.41 -3.61 -20.65
CA GLY A 367 -3.49 -2.64 -20.84
C GLY A 367 -4.11 -2.10 -19.55
N ILE A 368 -3.38 -2.16 -18.42
CA ILE A 368 -3.86 -1.68 -17.11
C ILE A 368 -3.62 -0.17 -17.02
N ASP A 369 -4.67 0.58 -16.67
CA ASP A 369 -4.59 2.02 -16.40
C ASP A 369 -3.87 2.27 -15.06
N ILE A 370 -2.65 2.79 -15.14
CA ILE A 370 -1.80 3.09 -13.98
C ILE A 370 -2.09 4.45 -13.34
N ASN A 371 -2.84 5.33 -14.00
CA ASN A 371 -3.10 6.68 -13.52
C ASN A 371 -4.43 6.82 -12.78
N GLY A 372 -5.44 6.03 -13.17
CA GLY A 372 -6.77 6.11 -12.58
C GLY A 372 -7.43 7.47 -12.73
N ALA A 373 -7.19 8.18 -13.86
CA ALA A 373 -7.70 9.53 -14.06
C ALA A 373 -9.24 9.61 -14.07
N ALA A 374 -9.91 8.52 -14.38
CA ALA A 374 -11.37 8.39 -14.36
C ALA A 374 -11.92 7.89 -13.03
N PHE A 375 -11.08 7.68 -12.01
CA PHE A 375 -11.53 7.23 -10.70
C PHE A 375 -12.54 8.22 -10.10
N ALA A 376 -13.64 7.69 -9.61
CA ALA A 376 -14.63 8.40 -8.83
C ALA A 376 -14.96 7.60 -7.57
N PRO A 377 -14.99 8.24 -6.39
CA PRO A 377 -15.45 7.59 -5.16
C PRO A 377 -16.88 7.08 -5.32
N ILE A 378 -17.20 6.02 -4.57
CA ILE A 378 -18.57 5.50 -4.46
C ILE A 378 -19.26 6.04 -3.22
N ASP A 379 -20.58 6.08 -3.23
CA ASP A 379 -21.37 6.36 -2.04
C ASP A 379 -21.44 5.10 -1.17
N VAL A 380 -21.05 5.22 0.10
CA VAL A 380 -21.11 4.13 1.07
C VAL A 380 -22.05 4.51 2.19
N THR A 381 -23.05 3.69 2.44
CA THR A 381 -23.94 3.84 3.59
C THR A 381 -23.38 3.04 4.75
N LEU A 382 -22.96 3.73 5.80
CA LEU A 382 -22.53 3.10 7.04
C LEU A 382 -23.73 2.62 7.86
N THR A 383 -23.53 1.55 8.59
CA THR A 383 -24.51 0.96 9.51
C THR A 383 -23.94 0.91 10.93
N GLU A 384 -24.80 0.75 11.93
CA GLU A 384 -24.35 0.64 13.32
C GLU A 384 -23.35 -0.50 13.48
N GLY A 385 -22.18 -0.16 14.03
CA GLY A 385 -21.06 -1.11 14.23
C GLY A 385 -20.39 -1.61 12.95
N GLY A 386 -20.70 -1.00 11.78
CA GLY A 386 -20.01 -1.30 10.52
C GLY A 386 -20.41 -2.63 9.84
N ASN A 387 -21.55 -3.23 10.19
CA ASN A 387 -21.98 -4.55 9.71
C ASN A 387 -22.80 -4.52 8.42
#